data_2c91dafddd3334ad72f60de5630e2931
#
_entry.id   2c91dafddd3334ad72f60de5630e2931
#
_cell.length_a   1.000
_cell.length_b   1.000
_cell.length_c   1.000
_cell.angle_alpha   90.00
_cell.angle_beta   90.00
_cell.angle_gamma   90.00
#
_symmetry.space_group_name_H-M   'P 1'
#
loop_
_entity.id
_entity.type
_entity.pdbx_description
1 polymer ?
#
loop_
_entity_poly.entity_id
_entity_poly.type
_entity_poly.pdbx_seq_one_letter_code
_entity_poly.pdbx_strand_id
1 'polypeptide(L)'
;MTSMTLLEKIAVEITGEREAAWIRFFDLYTPAIRKFVEWHDSTHDPDDVIQDIYIKLVDVVQCGKYDSSKGTFRAFLATMIRNHLVSLYRKESVRGGGLHMSIDEIEIPVSADAAMQLDMKWMLARRQSAIEHVLTKTAMNTQTRDIYRAYAIDGHPVEEVEDRFGVNRNYIYKIKSRIEKMAEIIERELGD
;
A
#
# COMPACT_ATOMS: atom_id res chain seq x y z
N MET A 1 -19.89 -14.08 -13.05
CA MET A 1 -19.02 -13.26 -13.89
C MET A 1 -17.87 -12.81 -13.00
N THR A 2 -16.67 -13.32 -13.23
CA THR A 2 -15.48 -12.96 -12.48
C THR A 2 -15.19 -11.48 -12.78
N SER A 3 -15.17 -10.64 -11.76
CA SER A 3 -14.77 -9.25 -11.91
C SER A 3 -13.32 -9.22 -12.39
N MET A 4 -13.04 -8.63 -13.54
CA MET A 4 -11.66 -8.42 -14.00
C MET A 4 -10.92 -7.63 -12.94
N THR A 5 -9.74 -8.12 -12.55
CA THR A 5 -8.87 -7.40 -11.63
C THR A 5 -8.43 -6.07 -12.24
N LEU A 6 -8.03 -5.12 -11.41
CA LEU A 6 -7.54 -3.81 -11.88
C LEU A 6 -6.35 -3.96 -12.85
N LEU A 7 -5.49 -4.96 -12.62
CA LEU A 7 -4.35 -5.27 -13.49
C LEU A 7 -4.76 -5.81 -14.85
N GLU A 8 -5.78 -6.66 -14.91
CA GLU A 8 -6.32 -7.15 -16.20
C GLU A 8 -6.89 -5.99 -17.02
N LYS A 9 -7.55 -5.01 -16.37
CA LYS A 9 -8.04 -3.80 -17.04
C LYS A 9 -6.91 -2.90 -17.56
N ILE A 10 -5.80 -2.81 -16.84
CA ILE A 10 -4.61 -2.06 -17.27
C ILE A 10 -3.94 -2.75 -18.47
N ALA A 11 -3.98 -4.06 -18.57
CA ALA A 11 -3.39 -4.84 -19.67
C ALA A 11 -4.22 -4.79 -20.97
N VAL A 12 -5.50 -4.38 -20.92
CA VAL A 12 -6.36 -4.29 -22.10
C VAL A 12 -6.02 -3.06 -22.94
N GLU A 13 -5.98 -3.21 -24.28
CA GLU A 13 -5.54 -2.19 -25.22
C GLU A 13 -6.53 -1.00 -25.45
N ILE A 14 -7.70 -0.99 -24.84
CA ILE A 14 -8.70 0.08 -25.03
C ILE A 14 -8.25 1.35 -24.28
N THR A 15 -7.81 2.35 -25.00
CA THR A 15 -7.05 3.51 -24.49
C THR A 15 -7.73 4.27 -23.35
N GLY A 16 -9.04 4.53 -23.42
CA GLY A 16 -9.74 5.29 -22.36
C GLY A 16 -9.99 4.51 -21.07
N GLU A 17 -10.31 3.23 -21.17
CA GLU A 17 -10.49 2.37 -19.99
C GLU A 17 -9.16 2.08 -19.29
N ARG A 18 -8.09 1.97 -20.07
CA ARG A 18 -6.73 1.78 -19.58
C ARG A 18 -6.24 2.98 -18.77
N GLU A 19 -6.45 4.19 -19.26
CA GLU A 19 -6.07 5.41 -18.55
C GLU A 19 -6.81 5.55 -17.22
N ALA A 20 -8.12 5.34 -17.22
CA ALA A 20 -8.93 5.34 -16.01
C ALA A 20 -8.50 4.25 -15.02
N ALA A 21 -8.12 3.06 -15.50
CA ALA A 21 -7.60 1.99 -14.67
C ALA A 21 -6.23 2.33 -14.05
N TRP A 22 -5.34 3.00 -14.79
CA TRP A 22 -4.07 3.48 -14.26
C TRP A 22 -4.26 4.57 -13.19
N ILE A 23 -5.13 5.55 -13.44
CA ILE A 23 -5.45 6.60 -12.45
C ILE A 23 -5.95 5.95 -11.16
N ARG A 24 -6.90 5.01 -11.28
CA ARG A 24 -7.43 4.29 -10.12
C ARG A 24 -6.35 3.45 -9.43
N PHE A 25 -5.46 2.81 -10.18
CA PHE A 25 -4.33 2.07 -9.63
C PHE A 25 -3.42 2.99 -8.79
N PHE A 26 -3.02 4.13 -9.35
CA PHE A 26 -2.18 5.08 -8.63
C PHE A 26 -2.86 5.62 -7.37
N ASP A 27 -4.13 5.99 -7.44
CA ASP A 27 -4.89 6.46 -6.27
C ASP A 27 -4.94 5.43 -5.14
N LEU A 28 -5.06 4.16 -5.46
CA LEU A 28 -5.20 3.08 -4.49
C LEU A 28 -3.83 2.57 -3.97
N TYR A 29 -2.83 2.45 -4.85
CA TYR A 29 -1.56 1.82 -4.51
C TYR A 29 -0.52 2.80 -3.99
N THR A 30 -0.51 4.07 -4.45
CA THR A 30 0.48 5.06 -4.01
C THR A 30 0.60 5.18 -2.50
N PRO A 31 -0.51 5.32 -1.73
CA PRO A 31 -0.40 5.44 -0.28
C PRO A 31 0.19 4.18 0.39
N ALA A 32 -0.14 2.99 -0.13
CA ALA A 32 0.40 1.73 0.39
C ALA A 32 1.88 1.56 0.06
N ILE A 33 2.28 1.89 -1.18
CA ILE A 33 3.69 1.86 -1.62
C ILE A 33 4.50 2.84 -0.79
N ARG A 34 4.00 4.08 -0.58
CA ARG A 34 4.65 5.09 0.24
C ARG A 34 4.96 4.58 1.64
N LYS A 35 3.95 4.08 2.35
CA LYS A 35 4.14 3.52 3.69
C LYS A 35 5.13 2.36 3.70
N PHE A 36 5.07 1.51 2.69
CA PHE A 36 5.99 0.39 2.58
C PHE A 36 7.44 0.86 2.36
N VAL A 37 7.65 1.89 1.53
CA VAL A 37 8.97 2.53 1.31
C VAL A 37 9.46 3.16 2.61
N GLU A 38 8.66 4.01 3.25
CA GLU A 38 9.00 4.70 4.51
C GLU A 38 9.38 3.73 5.64
N TRP A 39 8.80 2.52 5.68
CA TRP A 39 9.16 1.50 6.68
C TRP A 39 10.48 0.78 6.39
N HIS A 40 10.96 0.82 5.16
CA HIS A 40 12.17 0.11 4.73
C HIS A 40 13.33 1.04 4.42
N ASP A 41 13.05 2.30 4.20
CA ASP A 41 14.02 3.30 3.81
C ASP A 41 13.68 4.66 4.42
N SER A 42 14.65 5.22 5.15
CA SER A 42 14.55 6.56 5.74
C SER A 42 15.52 7.56 5.08
N THR A 43 16.26 7.12 4.05
CA THR A 43 17.33 7.93 3.43
C THR A 43 16.91 8.55 2.11
N HIS A 44 16.12 7.82 1.31
CA HIS A 44 15.66 8.31 0.01
C HIS A 44 14.29 8.98 0.12
N ASP A 45 14.06 9.96 -0.75
CA ASP A 45 12.74 10.57 -0.87
C ASP A 45 11.73 9.51 -1.37
N PRO A 46 10.66 9.23 -0.60
CA PRO A 46 9.66 8.25 -1.01
C PRO A 46 9.01 8.56 -2.35
N ASP A 47 8.88 9.84 -2.74
CA ASP A 47 8.28 10.23 -4.01
C ASP A 47 9.16 9.83 -5.20
N ASP A 48 10.47 10.00 -5.10
CA ASP A 48 11.42 9.58 -6.12
C ASP A 48 11.41 8.05 -6.27
N VAL A 49 11.42 7.34 -5.15
CA VAL A 49 11.33 5.87 -5.16
C VAL A 49 10.04 5.38 -5.80
N ILE A 50 8.90 6.00 -5.46
CA ILE A 50 7.58 5.66 -6.01
C ILE A 50 7.55 5.89 -7.52
N GLN A 51 8.09 7.02 -7.98
CA GLN A 51 8.17 7.33 -9.40
C GLN A 51 8.97 6.27 -10.17
N ASP A 52 10.13 5.89 -9.67
CA ASP A 52 10.96 4.84 -10.27
C ASP A 52 10.25 3.48 -10.29
N ILE A 53 9.53 3.13 -9.22
CA ILE A 53 8.72 1.91 -9.15
C ILE A 53 7.61 1.93 -10.21
N TYR A 54 6.94 3.05 -10.41
CA TYR A 54 5.89 3.16 -11.41
C TYR A 54 6.40 3.05 -12.84
N ILE A 55 7.55 3.65 -13.15
CA ILE A 55 8.19 3.49 -14.46
C ILE A 55 8.47 2.00 -14.74
N LYS A 56 9.05 1.27 -13.77
CA LYS A 56 9.31 -0.16 -13.90
C LYS A 56 8.03 -0.99 -14.01
N LEU A 57 7.00 -0.62 -13.24
CA LEU A 57 5.72 -1.33 -13.25
C LEU A 57 5.01 -1.20 -14.60
N VAL A 58 4.99 0.01 -15.18
CA VAL A 58 4.44 0.25 -16.51
C VAL A 58 5.14 -0.65 -17.54
N ASP A 59 6.47 -0.71 -17.49
CA ASP A 59 7.30 -1.54 -18.37
C ASP A 59 6.95 -3.04 -18.24
N VAL A 60 6.81 -3.51 -17.00
CA VAL A 60 6.47 -4.91 -16.70
C VAL A 60 5.08 -5.27 -17.20
N VAL A 61 4.10 -4.41 -17.00
CA VAL A 61 2.71 -4.64 -17.43
C VAL A 61 2.63 -4.59 -18.97
N GLN A 62 3.27 -3.60 -19.60
CA GLN A 62 3.26 -3.46 -21.06
C GLN A 62 3.97 -4.62 -21.77
N CYS A 63 5.05 -5.13 -21.19
CA CYS A 63 5.79 -6.26 -21.73
C CYS A 63 5.22 -7.64 -21.34
N GLY A 64 4.09 -7.70 -20.61
CA GLY A 64 3.50 -8.97 -20.16
C GLY A 64 4.41 -9.79 -19.25
N LYS A 65 5.33 -9.15 -18.54
CA LYS A 65 6.32 -9.84 -17.68
C LYS A 65 5.77 -10.29 -16.34
N TYR A 66 4.61 -9.79 -15.94
CA TYR A 66 3.92 -10.29 -14.75
C TYR A 66 3.17 -11.57 -15.08
N ASP A 67 3.47 -12.63 -14.32
CA ASP A 67 2.86 -13.96 -14.46
C ASP A 67 2.16 -14.32 -13.14
N SER A 68 0.83 -14.27 -13.15
CA SER A 68 0.00 -14.57 -11.98
C SER A 68 0.12 -16.02 -11.49
N SER A 69 0.63 -16.95 -12.34
CA SER A 69 0.88 -18.32 -11.92
C SER A 69 2.07 -18.47 -10.97
N LYS A 70 2.97 -17.47 -10.94
CA LYS A 70 4.19 -17.45 -10.10
C LYS A 70 4.00 -16.79 -8.75
N GLY A 71 2.86 -16.17 -8.52
CA GLY A 71 2.55 -15.52 -7.25
C GLY A 71 1.58 -14.35 -7.38
N THR A 72 1.18 -13.82 -6.23
CA THR A 72 0.27 -12.67 -6.19
C THR A 72 0.97 -11.41 -6.71
N PHE A 73 0.20 -10.49 -7.29
CA PHE A 73 0.73 -9.19 -7.70
C PHE A 73 1.35 -8.41 -6.53
N ARG A 74 0.78 -8.56 -5.37
CA ARG A 74 1.27 -7.98 -4.11
C ARG A 74 2.70 -8.42 -3.80
N ALA A 75 2.96 -9.73 -3.82
CA ALA A 75 4.29 -10.28 -3.57
C ALA A 75 5.29 -9.82 -4.65
N PHE A 76 4.85 -9.76 -5.90
CA PHE A 76 5.64 -9.25 -7.01
C PHE A 76 6.00 -7.77 -6.80
N LEU A 77 5.03 -6.91 -6.46
CA LEU A 77 5.25 -5.48 -6.24
C LEU A 77 6.17 -5.24 -5.03
N ALA A 78 5.93 -5.91 -3.91
CA ALA A 78 6.79 -5.82 -2.72
C ALA A 78 8.24 -6.23 -3.04
N THR A 79 8.42 -7.29 -3.81
CA THR A 79 9.75 -7.73 -4.27
C THR A 79 10.41 -6.69 -5.19
N MET A 80 9.64 -6.09 -6.10
CA MET A 80 10.12 -5.03 -6.99
C MET A 80 10.61 -3.82 -6.20
N ILE A 81 9.84 -3.34 -5.22
CA ILE A 81 10.19 -2.22 -4.36
C ILE A 81 11.48 -2.53 -3.60
N ARG A 82 11.53 -3.68 -2.94
CA ARG A 82 12.72 -4.10 -2.19
C ARG A 82 13.97 -4.15 -3.07
N ASN A 83 13.89 -4.78 -4.22
CA ASN A 83 15.02 -4.88 -5.14
C ASN A 83 15.47 -3.51 -5.65
N HIS A 84 14.53 -2.58 -5.81
CA HIS A 84 14.86 -1.21 -6.18
C HIS A 84 15.62 -0.49 -5.06
N LEU A 85 15.13 -0.55 -3.82
CA LEU A 85 15.80 0.03 -2.66
C LEU A 85 17.22 -0.53 -2.50
N VAL A 86 17.38 -1.86 -2.56
CA VAL A 86 18.71 -2.49 -2.53
C VAL A 86 19.62 -1.96 -3.64
N SER A 87 19.08 -1.74 -4.84
CA SER A 87 19.85 -1.17 -5.95
C SER A 87 20.29 0.28 -5.68
N LEU A 88 19.46 1.09 -5.01
CA LEU A 88 19.81 2.46 -4.61
C LEU A 88 20.95 2.45 -3.60
N TYR A 89 20.84 1.66 -2.54
CA TYR A 89 21.91 1.52 -1.53
C TYR A 89 23.23 1.04 -2.14
N ARG A 90 23.22 0.08 -3.07
CA ARG A 90 24.41 -0.37 -3.79
C ARG A 90 25.07 0.75 -4.59
N LYS A 91 24.27 1.57 -5.30
CA LYS A 91 24.80 2.71 -6.07
C LYS A 91 25.44 3.76 -5.17
N GLU A 92 24.86 4.05 -4.01
CA GLU A 92 25.39 5.00 -3.05
C GLU A 92 26.69 4.49 -2.40
N SER A 93 26.72 3.22 -2.01
CA SER A 93 27.92 2.59 -1.45
C SER A 93 29.11 2.65 -2.41
N VAL A 94 28.88 2.46 -3.70
CA VAL A 94 29.94 2.57 -4.73
C VAL A 94 30.39 4.03 -4.93
N ARG A 95 29.48 5.00 -4.84
CA ARG A 95 29.79 6.43 -5.00
C ARG A 95 30.50 7.04 -3.79
N GLY A 96 30.18 6.54 -2.58
CA GLY A 96 30.70 7.08 -1.31
C GLY A 96 32.10 6.62 -0.91
N GLY A 97 32.77 5.73 -1.65
CA GLY A 97 34.17 5.33 -1.43
C GLY A 97 34.49 4.71 -0.07
N GLY A 98 33.52 4.28 0.71
CA GLY A 98 33.77 3.75 2.04
C GLY A 98 32.67 2.86 2.57
N LEU A 99 33.02 1.62 2.74
CA LEU A 99 32.36 0.44 3.23
C LEU A 99 31.88 -0.48 2.10
N HIS A 100 32.77 -1.39 1.72
CA HIS A 100 32.40 -2.65 1.09
C HIS A 100 31.48 -3.41 2.04
N MET A 101 30.18 -3.13 1.97
CA MET A 101 29.22 -4.18 2.26
C MET A 101 29.34 -5.16 1.10
N SER A 102 29.81 -6.35 1.38
CA SER A 102 29.95 -7.38 0.35
C SER A 102 28.60 -7.61 -0.28
N ILE A 103 28.58 -7.73 -1.61
CA ILE A 103 27.40 -7.95 -2.44
C ILE A 103 26.58 -9.15 -1.93
N ASP A 104 27.22 -10.10 -1.27
CA ASP A 104 26.64 -11.30 -0.67
C ASP A 104 25.83 -11.04 0.62
N GLU A 105 26.05 -9.92 1.32
CA GLU A 105 25.29 -9.54 2.52
C GLU A 105 23.94 -8.85 2.20
N ILE A 106 23.74 -8.42 0.95
CA ILE A 106 22.51 -7.78 0.49
C ILE A 106 21.61 -8.76 -0.28
N GLU A 107 22.05 -9.96 -0.61
CA GLU A 107 21.19 -11.11 -0.79
C GLU A 107 20.65 -11.50 0.60
N ILE A 108 19.66 -10.73 1.07
CA ILE A 108 18.84 -11.20 2.16
C ILE A 108 18.21 -12.48 1.60
N PRO A 109 18.65 -13.66 2.05
CA PRO A 109 17.94 -14.88 1.69
C PRO A 109 16.52 -14.61 2.14
N VAL A 110 15.56 -14.76 1.23
CA VAL A 110 14.15 -14.69 1.58
C VAL A 110 13.91 -15.95 2.42
N SER A 111 14.33 -15.91 3.68
CA SER A 111 13.85 -16.89 4.65
C SER A 111 12.33 -16.80 4.59
N ALA A 112 11.64 -17.91 4.75
CA ALA A 112 10.17 -17.91 4.81
C ALA A 112 9.67 -16.85 5.80
N ASP A 113 10.40 -16.60 6.88
CA ASP A 113 10.11 -15.59 7.89
C ASP A 113 10.24 -14.14 7.35
N ALA A 114 11.26 -13.84 6.56
CA ALA A 114 11.42 -12.51 5.97
C ALA A 114 10.36 -12.23 4.90
N ALA A 115 9.99 -13.23 4.10
CA ALA A 115 8.90 -13.13 3.16
C ALA A 115 7.56 -12.91 3.87
N MET A 116 7.31 -13.61 4.97
CA MET A 116 6.12 -13.47 5.79
C MET A 116 6.04 -12.07 6.45
N GLN A 117 7.15 -11.56 6.98
CA GLN A 117 7.22 -10.22 7.55
C GLN A 117 6.94 -9.14 6.50
N LEU A 118 7.49 -9.30 5.29
CA LEU A 118 7.25 -8.40 4.16
C LEU A 118 5.77 -8.38 3.78
N ASP A 119 5.16 -9.56 3.70
CA ASP A 119 3.73 -9.70 3.38
C ASP A 119 2.85 -9.08 4.47
N MET A 120 3.17 -9.27 5.74
CA MET A 120 2.47 -8.62 6.86
C MET A 120 2.57 -7.10 6.80
N LYS A 121 3.75 -6.54 6.59
CA LYS A 121 3.93 -5.08 6.45
C LYS A 121 3.12 -4.53 5.28
N TRP A 122 3.15 -5.23 4.14
CA TRP A 122 2.35 -4.85 2.99
C TRP A 122 0.85 -4.87 3.29
N MET A 123 0.35 -5.92 3.95
CA MET A 123 -1.05 -6.00 4.36
C MET A 123 -1.47 -4.85 5.27
N LEU A 124 -0.62 -4.50 6.24
CA LEU A 124 -0.86 -3.36 7.14
C LEU A 124 -0.88 -2.04 6.38
N ALA A 125 0.09 -1.81 5.48
CA ALA A 125 0.13 -0.60 4.66
C ALA A 125 -1.13 -0.47 3.79
N ARG A 126 -1.56 -1.57 3.18
CA ARG A 126 -2.77 -1.66 2.36
C ARG A 126 -4.03 -1.35 3.19
N ARG A 127 -4.15 -1.94 4.39
CA ARG A 127 -5.26 -1.69 5.30
C ARG A 127 -5.33 -0.23 5.73
N GLN A 128 -4.20 0.36 6.13
CA GLN A 128 -4.13 1.76 6.51
C GLN A 128 -4.47 2.69 5.34
N SER A 129 -3.96 2.38 4.15
CA SER A 129 -4.28 3.13 2.93
C SER A 129 -5.77 3.07 2.59
N ALA A 130 -6.39 1.91 2.69
CA ALA A 130 -7.82 1.74 2.44
C ALA A 130 -8.67 2.54 3.44
N ILE A 131 -8.32 2.53 4.72
CA ILE A 131 -8.98 3.34 5.76
C ILE A 131 -8.83 4.83 5.44
N GLU A 132 -7.62 5.30 5.14
CA GLU A 132 -7.37 6.70 4.82
C GLU A 132 -8.14 7.14 3.57
N HIS A 133 -8.23 6.29 2.55
CA HIS A 133 -9.04 6.53 1.37
C HIS A 133 -10.52 6.70 1.73
N VAL A 134 -11.09 5.83 2.58
CA VAL A 134 -12.46 5.97 3.07
C VAL A 134 -12.65 7.29 3.80
N LEU A 135 -11.72 7.65 4.70
CA LEU A 135 -11.82 8.87 5.50
C LEU A 135 -11.70 10.16 4.66
N THR A 136 -10.95 10.13 3.56
CA THR A 136 -10.65 11.33 2.75
C THR A 136 -11.54 11.48 1.53
N LYS A 137 -11.86 10.37 0.85
CA LYS A 137 -12.53 10.37 -0.46
C LYS A 137 -14.04 10.12 -0.40
N THR A 138 -14.59 9.68 0.75
CA THR A 138 -16.04 9.49 0.87
C THR A 138 -16.77 10.70 1.43
N ALA A 139 -18.04 10.88 1.05
CA ALA A 139 -18.91 11.94 1.55
C ALA A 139 -19.35 11.65 3.00
N MET A 140 -18.39 11.70 3.92
CA MET A 140 -18.61 11.49 5.35
C MET A 140 -18.51 12.81 6.09
N ASN A 141 -19.36 13.06 7.09
CA ASN A 141 -19.27 14.27 7.88
C ASN A 141 -18.01 14.25 8.78
N THR A 142 -17.54 15.45 9.14
CA THR A 142 -16.31 15.65 9.92
C THR A 142 -16.39 14.93 11.26
N GLN A 143 -17.51 15.06 11.99
CA GLN A 143 -17.68 14.43 13.30
C GLN A 143 -17.53 12.89 13.23
N THR A 144 -18.06 12.25 12.20
CA THR A 144 -17.91 10.78 12.02
C THR A 144 -16.44 10.40 11.80
N ARG A 145 -15.68 11.20 11.06
CA ARG A 145 -14.23 10.99 10.87
C ARG A 145 -13.47 11.15 12.16
N ASP A 146 -13.77 12.20 12.90
CA ASP A 146 -13.09 12.52 14.15
C ASP A 146 -13.36 11.46 15.23
N ILE A 147 -14.61 10.97 15.33
CA ILE A 147 -14.96 9.85 16.21
C ILE A 147 -14.16 8.59 15.84
N TYR A 148 -14.09 8.28 14.55
CA TYR A 148 -13.32 7.10 14.10
C TYR A 148 -11.84 7.26 14.41
N ARG A 149 -11.25 8.42 14.13
CA ARG A 149 -9.83 8.69 14.42
C ARG A 149 -9.55 8.55 15.89
N ALA A 150 -10.31 9.25 16.74
CA ALA A 150 -10.14 9.20 18.18
C ALA A 150 -10.22 7.77 18.72
N TYR A 151 -11.23 7.00 18.31
CA TYR A 151 -11.46 5.67 18.85
C TYR A 151 -10.58 4.58 18.21
N ALA A 152 -10.46 4.56 16.88
CA ALA A 152 -9.87 3.43 16.16
C ALA A 152 -8.41 3.66 15.75
N ILE A 153 -7.96 4.90 15.60
CA ILE A 153 -6.59 5.24 15.21
C ILE A 153 -5.77 5.67 16.44
N ASP A 154 -6.28 6.63 17.20
CA ASP A 154 -5.58 7.19 18.36
C ASP A 154 -5.71 6.32 19.62
N GLY A 155 -6.67 5.38 19.62
CA GLY A 155 -6.84 4.40 20.69
C GLY A 155 -7.44 4.95 21.98
N HIS A 156 -8.16 6.08 21.92
CA HIS A 156 -8.82 6.62 23.09
C HIS A 156 -9.88 5.65 23.64
N PRO A 157 -10.02 5.54 24.97
CA PRO A 157 -11.09 4.77 25.59
C PRO A 157 -12.48 5.20 25.08
N VAL A 158 -13.39 4.25 24.95
CA VAL A 158 -14.72 4.54 24.40
C VAL A 158 -15.48 5.55 25.24
N GLU A 159 -15.32 5.52 26.55
CA GLU A 159 -15.91 6.45 27.52
C GLU A 159 -15.46 7.90 27.25
N GLU A 160 -14.18 8.11 26.98
CA GLU A 160 -13.63 9.43 26.65
C GLU A 160 -14.20 9.95 25.33
N VAL A 161 -14.37 9.06 24.35
CA VAL A 161 -14.95 9.41 23.04
C VAL A 161 -16.44 9.71 23.18
N GLU A 162 -17.19 8.97 24.04
CA GLU A 162 -18.58 9.26 24.36
C GLU A 162 -18.73 10.69 24.91
N ASP A 163 -17.92 11.03 25.90
CA ASP A 163 -17.97 12.35 26.57
C ASP A 163 -17.54 13.47 25.63
N ARG A 164 -16.47 13.28 24.87
CA ARG A 164 -15.90 14.29 23.96
C ARG A 164 -16.83 14.66 22.82
N PHE A 165 -17.56 13.69 22.26
CA PHE A 165 -18.40 13.89 21.07
C PHE A 165 -19.91 13.90 21.38
N GLY A 166 -20.31 13.64 22.62
CA GLY A 166 -21.71 13.62 23.02
C GLY A 166 -22.49 12.47 22.35
N VAL A 167 -21.87 11.33 22.15
CA VAL A 167 -22.44 10.17 21.46
C VAL A 167 -22.38 8.92 22.34
N ASN A 168 -23.24 7.93 22.08
CA ASN A 168 -23.20 6.68 22.83
C ASN A 168 -22.23 5.66 22.16
N ARG A 169 -21.74 4.69 22.96
CA ARG A 169 -20.80 3.65 22.51
C ARG A 169 -21.31 2.82 21.32
N ASN A 170 -22.59 2.58 21.23
CA ASN A 170 -23.17 1.83 20.11
C ASN A 170 -23.02 2.59 18.80
N TYR A 171 -23.11 3.91 18.86
CA TYR A 171 -22.88 4.75 17.67
C TYR A 171 -21.40 4.74 17.25
N ILE A 172 -20.46 4.80 18.21
CA ILE A 172 -19.02 4.69 17.96
C ILE A 172 -18.70 3.36 17.28
N TYR A 173 -19.23 2.24 17.81
CA TYR A 173 -19.02 0.91 17.21
C TYR A 173 -19.63 0.78 15.82
N LYS A 174 -20.80 1.38 15.58
CA LYS A 174 -21.40 1.42 14.24
C LYS A 174 -20.54 2.18 13.23
N ILE A 175 -19.98 3.33 13.64
CA ILE A 175 -19.04 4.10 12.82
C ILE A 175 -17.83 3.24 12.47
N LYS A 176 -17.18 2.63 13.46
CA LYS A 176 -16.03 1.76 13.26
C LYS A 176 -16.35 0.65 12.27
N SER A 177 -17.40 -0.13 12.53
CA SER A 177 -17.80 -1.26 11.68
C SER A 177 -18.10 -0.82 10.25
N ARG A 178 -18.77 0.33 10.06
CA ARG A 178 -19.09 0.86 8.73
C ARG A 178 -17.83 1.24 7.96
N ILE A 179 -16.90 1.96 8.58
CA ILE A 179 -15.67 2.41 7.93
C ILE A 179 -14.79 1.20 7.59
N GLU A 180 -14.65 0.24 8.50
CA GLU A 180 -13.88 -0.98 8.27
C GLU A 180 -14.45 -1.83 7.12
N LYS A 181 -15.77 -1.96 7.01
CA LYS A 181 -16.41 -2.64 5.88
C LYS A 181 -16.18 -1.92 4.56
N MET A 182 -16.21 -0.59 4.56
CA MET A 182 -15.88 0.18 3.35
C MET A 182 -14.41 0.01 2.96
N ALA A 183 -13.50 -0.02 3.94
CA ALA A 183 -12.09 -0.28 3.69
C ALA A 183 -11.85 -1.70 3.13
N GLU A 184 -12.56 -2.71 3.63
CA GLU A 184 -12.49 -4.08 3.09
C GLU A 184 -12.90 -4.16 1.61
N ILE A 185 -13.87 -3.36 1.18
CA ILE A 185 -14.27 -3.31 -0.24
C ILE A 185 -13.11 -2.78 -1.08
N ILE A 186 -12.47 -1.69 -0.61
CA ILE A 186 -11.29 -1.11 -1.28
C ILE A 186 -10.13 -2.09 -1.30
N GLU A 187 -9.88 -2.80 -0.19
CA GLU A 187 -8.83 -3.82 -0.13
C GLU A 187 -9.06 -4.95 -1.15
N ARG A 188 -10.30 -5.36 -1.35
CA ARG A 188 -10.64 -6.38 -2.38
C ARG A 188 -10.42 -5.86 -3.80
N GLU A 189 -10.66 -4.58 -4.05
CA GLU A 189 -10.38 -3.97 -5.35
C GLU A 189 -8.88 -3.87 -5.65
N LEU A 190 -8.05 -3.76 -4.59
CA LEU A 190 -6.59 -3.80 -4.71
C LEU A 190 -6.06 -5.19 -5.10
N GLY A 191 -6.91 -6.21 -5.07
CA GLY A 191 -6.55 -7.58 -5.43
C GLY A 191 -5.72 -8.29 -4.36
N ASP A 192 -5.74 -9.61 -4.43
CA ASP A 192 -4.83 -10.48 -3.67
C ASP A 192 -3.44 -10.56 -4.29
#